data_ef9e6e9d8904cfeb7ad28433035e0449
#
_entry.id   ef9e6e9d8904cfeb7ad28433035e0449
#
_cell.length_a   1.000
_cell.length_b   1.000
_cell.length_c   1.000
_cell.angle_alpha   90.00
_cell.angle_beta   90.00
_cell.angle_gamma   90.00
#
_symmetry.space_group_name_H-M   'P 1'
#
loop_
_entity.id
_entity.type
_entity.pdbx_description
1 polymer ?
#
loop_
_entity_poly.entity_id
_entity_poly.type
_entity_poly.pdbx_seq_one_letter_code
_entity_poly.pdbx_strand_id
1 'polypeptide(L)'
;MLGHKKLKAIFVKRADEGVSVYDPKALDAARIDWFDAANTETAAGKSKSSGTRYVGTLGSLNMMNMAHLLPVKNYLSTSFPTCSEFNRDKLEEDPRFKWVRTPCWACPWNHCHSLEIVDGKYKGMVGDEPEYEGMSAMSALIGNFDDTAGGLAMGIVIDHLGMDLKEGSFVLAMVYECYSKGIITKEDLGGLEMNWGDCDAGMELLRKIAYREGIGDVLAEGVMRAAKKIGKGADDCAVYTKQGFAPHIHDQRSQWSRIPGFGMSDYGSNLMNPVEGFVDKDNFGIEKPAQAFNMEEIAEHYVLAAAHRPVDDSLGVCMFYTQADWRRVMPALNAATGWDYTVNEAKEFGYRMVALMRCLNMRNGIRVSDYGISKRWMTAPVEGEWKQPKIADETLVKRMFEKIEEGLGWDTVTGCPTKETLDKLGLSDVAEVMKTIDFTTTNKAVREA
;
A
#
# COMPACT_ATOMS: atom_id res chain seq x y z
N MET A 1 -9.96 11.75 11.55
CA MET A 1 -9.45 13.11 11.94
C MET A 1 -10.46 14.21 11.69
N LEU A 2 -11.04 14.36 10.50
CA LEU A 2 -12.04 15.41 10.20
C LEU A 2 -13.27 15.33 11.10
N GLY A 3 -13.84 14.13 11.28
CA GLY A 3 -15.00 13.91 12.14
C GLY A 3 -14.75 14.29 13.62
N HIS A 4 -13.57 13.96 14.16
CA HIS A 4 -13.17 14.39 15.51
C HIS A 4 -13.13 15.91 15.66
N LYS A 5 -12.72 16.61 14.61
CA LYS A 5 -12.71 18.08 14.53
C LYS A 5 -14.07 18.68 14.14
N LYS A 6 -15.11 17.85 14.00
CA LYS A 6 -16.45 18.26 13.55
C LYS A 6 -16.46 18.99 12.20
N LEU A 7 -15.47 18.70 11.35
CA LEU A 7 -15.35 19.25 10.01
C LEU A 7 -15.97 18.28 9.01
N LYS A 8 -17.08 18.65 8.40
CA LYS A 8 -17.85 17.82 7.46
C LYS A 8 -17.25 17.83 6.06
N ALA A 9 -16.89 18.98 5.56
CA ALA A 9 -16.34 19.16 4.21
C ALA A 9 -15.54 20.47 4.11
N ILE A 10 -14.64 20.49 3.12
CA ILE A 10 -13.93 21.69 2.67
C ILE A 10 -14.30 21.89 1.20
N PHE A 11 -14.86 23.03 0.86
CA PHE A 11 -15.17 23.39 -0.52
C PHE A 11 -14.17 24.44 -1.01
N VAL A 12 -13.57 24.17 -2.16
CA VAL A 12 -12.67 25.10 -2.83
C VAL A 12 -13.32 25.55 -4.14
N LYS A 13 -13.61 26.85 -4.25
CA LYS A 13 -14.06 27.43 -5.52
C LYS A 13 -12.84 27.60 -6.43
N ARG A 14 -12.90 27.03 -7.62
CA ARG A 14 -11.87 27.25 -8.65
C ARG A 14 -11.83 28.74 -9.00
N ALA A 15 -10.64 29.32 -9.09
CA ALA A 15 -10.44 30.65 -9.64
C ALA A 15 -10.71 30.63 -11.15
N ASP A 16 -11.19 31.71 -11.68
CA ASP A 16 -11.41 31.88 -13.12
C ASP A 16 -10.07 32.06 -13.87
N GLU A 17 -9.05 32.51 -13.16
CA GLU A 17 -7.68 32.64 -13.65
C GLU A 17 -6.98 31.24 -13.58
N GLY A 18 -6.22 30.92 -14.65
CA GLY A 18 -5.41 29.70 -14.68
C GLY A 18 -4.26 29.75 -13.68
N VAL A 19 -3.63 28.61 -13.43
CA VAL A 19 -2.39 28.54 -12.64
C VAL A 19 -1.29 29.28 -13.42
N SER A 20 -0.61 30.23 -12.75
CA SER A 20 0.52 30.91 -13.38
C SER A 20 1.69 29.94 -13.57
N VAL A 21 2.31 29.97 -14.71
CA VAL A 21 3.47 29.15 -15.08
C VAL A 21 4.62 30.09 -15.43
N TYR A 22 5.79 29.83 -14.87
CA TYR A 22 6.96 30.70 -15.08
C TYR A 22 7.41 30.71 -16.55
N ASP A 23 7.62 29.54 -17.15
CA ASP A 23 7.94 29.37 -18.57
C ASP A 23 7.00 28.37 -19.25
N PRO A 24 5.87 28.82 -19.82
CA PRO A 24 4.91 27.93 -20.47
C PRO A 24 5.47 27.14 -21.65
N LYS A 25 6.45 27.68 -22.38
CA LYS A 25 7.05 26.98 -23.53
C LYS A 25 7.97 25.85 -23.08
N ALA A 26 8.80 26.11 -22.07
CA ALA A 26 9.67 25.09 -21.49
C ALA A 26 8.83 23.98 -20.82
N LEU A 27 7.75 24.35 -20.13
CA LEU A 27 6.85 23.37 -19.53
C LEU A 27 6.17 22.48 -20.58
N ASP A 28 5.70 23.06 -21.69
CA ASP A 28 5.09 22.27 -22.76
C ASP A 28 6.09 21.33 -23.43
N ALA A 29 7.33 21.76 -23.64
CA ALA A 29 8.39 20.91 -24.15
C ALA A 29 8.73 19.76 -23.19
N ALA A 30 8.86 20.03 -21.90
CA ALA A 30 9.10 19.01 -20.87
C ALA A 30 7.94 18.02 -20.77
N ARG A 31 6.71 18.49 -20.86
CA ARG A 31 5.50 17.66 -20.89
C ARG A 31 5.49 16.69 -22.07
N ILE A 32 5.84 17.19 -23.27
CA ILE A 32 5.90 16.37 -24.49
C ILE A 32 6.99 15.30 -24.35
N ASP A 33 8.21 15.67 -23.95
CA ASP A 33 9.31 14.72 -23.75
C ASP A 33 8.94 13.65 -22.74
N TRP A 34 8.33 14.03 -21.63
CA TRP A 34 7.89 13.08 -20.60
C TRP A 34 6.78 12.16 -21.10
N PHE A 35 5.78 12.69 -21.79
CA PHE A 35 4.70 11.91 -22.38
C PHE A 35 5.22 10.91 -23.41
N ASP A 36 6.11 11.32 -24.29
CA ASP A 36 6.70 10.47 -25.32
C ASP A 36 7.54 9.35 -24.68
N ALA A 37 8.34 9.68 -23.67
CA ALA A 37 9.13 8.69 -22.95
C ALA A 37 8.25 7.66 -22.20
N ALA A 38 7.17 8.12 -21.56
CA ALA A 38 6.24 7.26 -20.85
C ALA A 38 5.44 6.33 -21.80
N ASN A 39 5.35 6.67 -23.09
CA ASN A 39 4.63 5.91 -24.09
C ASN A 39 5.54 5.19 -25.10
N THR A 40 6.86 5.40 -25.03
CA THR A 40 7.81 4.72 -25.93
C THR A 40 7.87 3.23 -25.59
N GLU A 41 7.80 2.39 -26.61
CA GLU A 41 8.00 0.95 -26.47
C GLU A 41 9.46 0.65 -26.08
N THR A 42 9.64 -0.17 -25.06
CA THR A 42 10.97 -0.69 -24.70
C THR A 42 11.44 -1.68 -25.79
N ALA A 43 12.73 -2.04 -25.80
CA ALA A 43 13.28 -3.06 -26.68
C ALA A 43 12.56 -4.42 -26.60
N ALA A 44 11.74 -4.64 -25.59
CA ALA A 44 10.86 -5.80 -25.44
C ALA A 44 9.48 -5.62 -26.08
N GLY A 45 9.23 -4.52 -26.84
CA GLY A 45 8.01 -4.28 -27.61
C GLY A 45 6.83 -3.70 -26.82
N LYS A 46 7.01 -3.39 -25.53
CA LYS A 46 5.97 -2.72 -24.73
C LYS A 46 6.61 -1.76 -23.72
N SER A 47 6.10 -0.53 -23.62
CA SER A 47 6.42 0.37 -22.53
C SER A 47 6.07 -0.31 -21.19
N LYS A 48 6.87 -0.10 -20.14
CA LYS A 48 6.54 -0.54 -18.76
C LYS A 48 5.16 -0.06 -18.33
N SER A 49 4.71 1.05 -18.86
CA SER A 49 3.44 1.71 -18.58
C SER A 49 2.30 1.32 -19.51
N SER A 50 2.56 0.65 -20.65
CA SER A 50 1.53 0.39 -21.65
C SER A 50 0.38 -0.49 -21.14
N GLY A 51 0.67 -1.47 -20.27
CA GLY A 51 -0.36 -2.27 -19.62
C GLY A 51 -1.25 -1.45 -18.72
N THR A 52 -0.66 -0.73 -17.76
CA THR A 52 -1.40 0.11 -16.79
C THR A 52 -2.21 1.20 -17.48
N ARG A 53 -1.71 1.80 -18.56
CA ARG A 53 -2.44 2.82 -19.33
C ARG A 53 -3.77 2.35 -19.86
N TYR A 54 -3.88 1.09 -20.27
CA TYR A 54 -5.09 0.57 -20.94
C TYR A 54 -6.06 -0.12 -20.01
N VAL A 55 -5.54 -0.86 -19.04
CA VAL A 55 -6.34 -1.76 -18.19
C VAL A 55 -6.22 -1.45 -16.69
N GLY A 56 -5.58 -0.35 -16.34
CA GLY A 56 -5.33 0.01 -14.94
C GLY A 56 -4.43 -1.01 -14.23
N THR A 57 -4.32 -0.87 -12.92
CA THR A 57 -3.57 -1.82 -12.09
C THR A 57 -4.26 -3.17 -12.00
N LEU A 58 -5.60 -3.21 -12.12
CA LEU A 58 -6.39 -4.44 -12.09
C LEU A 58 -5.97 -5.44 -13.18
N GLY A 59 -5.44 -4.97 -14.32
CA GLY A 59 -4.85 -5.81 -15.34
C GLY A 59 -3.60 -6.60 -14.91
N SER A 60 -3.03 -6.29 -13.74
CA SER A 60 -1.86 -6.99 -13.19
C SER A 60 -2.21 -8.21 -12.32
N LEU A 61 -3.49 -8.44 -12.02
CA LEU A 61 -3.93 -9.46 -11.05
C LEU A 61 -3.39 -10.86 -11.40
N ASN A 62 -3.50 -11.29 -12.65
CA ASN A 62 -2.99 -12.59 -13.11
C ASN A 62 -1.47 -12.70 -12.95
N MET A 63 -0.72 -11.65 -13.29
CA MET A 63 0.73 -11.63 -13.14
C MET A 63 1.12 -11.79 -11.66
N MET A 64 0.42 -11.12 -10.75
CA MET A 64 0.65 -11.22 -9.31
C MET A 64 0.30 -12.61 -8.78
N ASN A 65 -0.76 -13.24 -9.29
CA ASN A 65 -1.12 -14.63 -8.95
C ASN A 65 -0.03 -15.62 -9.41
N MET A 66 0.45 -15.48 -10.64
CA MET A 66 1.53 -16.33 -11.18
C MET A 66 2.84 -16.17 -10.39
N ALA A 67 3.10 -15.00 -9.88
CA ALA A 67 4.26 -14.72 -9.02
C ALA A 67 4.05 -15.13 -7.55
N HIS A 68 2.90 -15.71 -7.20
CA HIS A 68 2.50 -16.04 -5.82
C HIS A 68 2.54 -14.86 -4.85
N LEU A 69 2.21 -13.67 -5.35
CA LEU A 69 2.20 -12.43 -4.58
C LEU A 69 0.83 -12.07 -4.01
N LEU A 70 -0.22 -12.84 -4.34
CA LEU A 70 -1.55 -12.61 -3.78
C LEU A 70 -1.73 -13.40 -2.49
N PRO A 71 -2.24 -12.76 -1.40
CA PRO A 71 -2.64 -13.47 -0.20
C PRO A 71 -3.94 -14.24 -0.48
N VAL A 72 -3.92 -15.55 -0.34
CA VAL A 72 -5.08 -16.39 -0.61
C VAL A 72 -5.61 -16.99 0.70
N LYS A 73 -6.93 -16.88 0.94
CA LYS A 73 -7.58 -17.33 2.18
C LYS A 73 -6.78 -16.93 3.41
N ASN A 74 -6.61 -15.65 3.61
CA ASN A 74 -5.84 -15.11 4.72
C ASN A 74 -4.43 -15.72 4.85
N TYR A 75 -3.74 -15.92 3.72
CA TYR A 75 -2.41 -16.56 3.61
C TYR A 75 -2.38 -18.07 3.95
N LEU A 76 -3.52 -18.72 4.08
CA LEU A 76 -3.58 -20.17 4.32
C LEU A 76 -3.27 -20.99 3.05
N SER A 77 -3.52 -20.41 1.89
CA SER A 77 -3.34 -21.06 0.59
C SER A 77 -2.44 -20.23 -0.34
N THR A 78 -1.92 -20.87 -1.38
CA THR A 78 -1.23 -20.24 -2.51
C THR A 78 -2.01 -20.38 -3.82
N SER A 79 -3.19 -20.99 -3.79
CA SER A 79 -3.96 -21.32 -4.99
C SER A 79 -5.16 -20.40 -5.17
N PHE A 80 -5.14 -19.63 -6.27
CA PHE A 80 -6.28 -18.89 -6.79
C PHE A 80 -6.56 -19.32 -8.23
N PRO A 81 -7.23 -20.45 -8.45
CA PRO A 81 -7.30 -21.12 -9.76
C PRO A 81 -8.11 -20.33 -10.80
N THR A 82 -9.09 -19.55 -10.36
CA THR A 82 -9.98 -18.75 -11.22
C THR A 82 -9.56 -17.29 -11.33
N CYS A 83 -8.33 -16.96 -10.98
CA CYS A 83 -7.83 -15.59 -10.94
C CYS A 83 -8.04 -14.84 -12.26
N SER A 84 -7.95 -15.53 -13.40
CA SER A 84 -8.18 -14.95 -14.72
C SER A 84 -9.56 -14.31 -14.88
N GLU A 85 -10.59 -14.88 -14.25
CA GLU A 85 -11.95 -14.36 -14.34
C GLU A 85 -12.13 -13.01 -13.60
N PHE A 86 -11.23 -12.72 -12.67
CA PHE A 86 -11.20 -11.47 -11.91
C PHE A 86 -10.26 -10.41 -12.51
N ASN A 87 -9.54 -10.73 -13.58
CA ASN A 87 -8.64 -9.81 -14.25
C ASN A 87 -9.41 -8.83 -15.13
N ARG A 88 -8.87 -7.59 -15.28
CA ARG A 88 -9.58 -6.48 -15.95
C ARG A 88 -10.07 -6.81 -17.36
N ASP A 89 -9.29 -7.52 -18.15
CA ASP A 89 -9.64 -7.91 -19.53
C ASP A 89 -10.90 -8.79 -19.57
N LYS A 90 -11.03 -9.74 -18.65
CA LYS A 90 -12.22 -10.60 -18.56
C LYS A 90 -13.43 -9.87 -18.01
N LEU A 91 -13.24 -9.03 -16.99
CA LEU A 91 -14.31 -8.21 -16.46
C LEU A 91 -14.83 -7.19 -17.47
N GLU A 92 -14.00 -6.68 -18.38
CA GLU A 92 -14.42 -5.77 -19.44
C GLU A 92 -15.25 -6.46 -20.54
N GLU A 93 -15.00 -7.74 -20.80
CA GLU A 93 -15.78 -8.55 -21.73
C GLU A 93 -17.14 -8.97 -21.17
N ASP A 94 -17.32 -8.90 -19.84
CA ASP A 94 -18.54 -9.33 -19.15
C ASP A 94 -19.66 -8.29 -19.27
N PRO A 95 -20.79 -8.62 -19.94
CA PRO A 95 -21.89 -7.67 -20.18
C PRO A 95 -22.58 -7.20 -18.90
N ARG A 96 -22.35 -7.84 -17.76
CA ARG A 96 -22.87 -7.38 -16.46
C ARG A 96 -22.25 -6.09 -15.97
N PHE A 97 -21.08 -5.68 -16.52
CA PHE A 97 -20.32 -4.55 -16.05
C PHE A 97 -20.19 -3.49 -17.13
N LYS A 98 -20.49 -2.24 -16.75
CA LYS A 98 -20.27 -1.08 -17.61
C LYS A 98 -19.16 -0.23 -17.04
N TRP A 99 -18.15 0.01 -17.84
CA TRP A 99 -16.96 0.77 -17.50
C TRP A 99 -16.99 2.15 -18.15
N VAL A 100 -16.71 3.18 -17.35
CA VAL A 100 -16.62 4.56 -17.83
C VAL A 100 -15.30 5.14 -17.37
N ARG A 101 -14.51 5.68 -18.30
CA ARG A 101 -13.23 6.32 -17.94
C ARG A 101 -13.45 7.56 -17.09
N THR A 102 -12.78 7.60 -15.94
CA THR A 102 -12.82 8.70 -14.97
C THR A 102 -11.39 9.09 -14.59
N PRO A 103 -10.68 9.80 -15.49
CA PRO A 103 -9.27 10.08 -15.27
C PRO A 103 -9.06 11.01 -14.09
N CYS A 104 -7.92 10.86 -13.41
CA CYS A 104 -7.42 11.90 -12.52
C CYS A 104 -7.24 13.20 -13.31
N TRP A 105 -7.37 14.35 -12.64
CA TRP A 105 -7.24 15.65 -13.28
C TRP A 105 -5.91 15.79 -14.03
N ALA A 106 -5.98 16.18 -15.31
CA ALA A 106 -4.84 16.34 -16.21
C ALA A 106 -3.93 15.11 -16.39
N CYS A 107 -4.35 13.91 -15.99
CA CYS A 107 -3.58 12.70 -16.20
C CYS A 107 -3.58 12.30 -17.68
N PRO A 108 -2.39 12.17 -18.32
CA PRO A 108 -2.31 11.82 -19.74
C PRO A 108 -2.58 10.33 -20.02
N TRP A 109 -2.53 9.47 -19.01
CA TRP A 109 -2.80 8.04 -19.17
C TRP A 109 -4.27 7.69 -19.13
N ASN A 110 -5.05 8.42 -18.35
CA ASN A 110 -6.50 8.23 -18.31
C ASN A 110 -6.90 6.75 -18.08
N HIS A 111 -6.28 6.08 -17.13
CA HIS A 111 -6.44 4.64 -16.91
C HIS A 111 -7.52 4.26 -15.89
N CYS A 112 -7.94 5.20 -15.02
CA CYS A 112 -8.97 4.94 -14.02
C CYS A 112 -10.36 4.89 -14.64
N HIS A 113 -11.23 4.07 -14.07
CA HIS A 113 -12.63 3.94 -14.51
C HIS A 113 -13.56 3.98 -13.31
N SER A 114 -14.79 4.40 -13.54
CA SER A 114 -15.93 4.03 -12.71
C SER A 114 -16.59 2.78 -13.29
N LEU A 115 -17.23 2.03 -12.42
CA LEU A 115 -17.90 0.77 -12.69
C LEU A 115 -19.37 0.87 -12.32
N GLU A 116 -20.26 0.40 -13.19
CA GLU A 116 -21.65 0.14 -12.89
C GLU A 116 -21.96 -1.34 -13.12
N ILE A 117 -22.56 -2.00 -12.14
CA ILE A 117 -23.11 -3.37 -12.30
C ILE A 117 -24.51 -3.22 -12.89
N VAL A 118 -24.64 -3.55 -14.18
CA VAL A 118 -25.89 -3.29 -14.94
C VAL A 118 -26.86 -4.47 -14.95
N ASP A 119 -26.41 -5.65 -14.54
CA ASP A 119 -27.23 -6.87 -14.47
C ASP A 119 -26.82 -7.80 -13.34
N GLY A 120 -27.72 -8.73 -12.98
CA GLY A 120 -27.52 -9.71 -11.92
C GLY A 120 -27.91 -9.19 -10.53
N LYS A 121 -27.46 -9.89 -9.49
CA LYS A 121 -27.84 -9.69 -8.07
C LYS A 121 -27.52 -8.29 -7.56
N TYR A 122 -26.40 -7.72 -7.98
CA TYR A 122 -25.89 -6.43 -7.52
C TYR A 122 -26.19 -5.28 -8.49
N LYS A 123 -27.16 -5.47 -9.39
CA LYS A 123 -27.55 -4.48 -10.38
C LYS A 123 -27.84 -3.11 -9.75
N GLY A 124 -27.28 -2.06 -10.35
CA GLY A 124 -27.47 -0.68 -9.92
C GLY A 124 -26.38 -0.17 -8.97
N MET A 125 -25.46 -1.03 -8.54
CA MET A 125 -24.30 -0.58 -7.77
C MET A 125 -23.30 0.14 -8.70
N VAL A 126 -22.82 1.29 -8.24
CA VAL A 126 -21.87 2.16 -8.96
C VAL A 126 -20.75 2.55 -8.02
N GLY A 127 -19.52 2.49 -8.48
CA GLY A 127 -18.35 2.90 -7.73
C GLY A 127 -17.10 3.00 -8.60
N ASP A 128 -15.96 3.17 -7.97
CA ASP A 128 -14.68 3.21 -8.67
C ASP A 128 -14.15 1.80 -8.96
N GLU A 129 -13.37 1.69 -10.03
CA GLU A 129 -12.62 0.48 -10.37
C GLU A 129 -11.65 0.15 -9.23
N PRO A 130 -11.68 -1.07 -8.66
CA PRO A 130 -10.71 -1.47 -7.67
C PRO A 130 -9.33 -1.64 -8.32
N GLU A 131 -8.28 -1.26 -7.62
CA GLU A 131 -6.94 -1.73 -7.96
C GLU A 131 -6.84 -3.25 -7.84
N TYR A 132 -5.76 -3.87 -8.37
CA TYR A 132 -5.59 -5.32 -8.26
C TYR A 132 -5.50 -5.79 -6.80
N GLU A 133 -4.96 -4.96 -5.90
CA GLU A 133 -4.98 -5.24 -4.47
C GLU A 133 -6.40 -5.24 -3.91
N GLY A 134 -7.22 -4.29 -4.32
CA GLY A 134 -8.63 -4.22 -3.94
C GLY A 134 -9.41 -5.43 -4.42
N MET A 135 -9.20 -5.84 -5.67
CA MET A 135 -9.83 -7.06 -6.19
C MET A 135 -9.28 -8.32 -5.49
N SER A 136 -7.96 -8.39 -5.25
CA SER A 136 -7.35 -9.50 -4.48
C SER A 136 -7.92 -9.58 -3.06
N ALA A 137 -8.19 -8.43 -2.43
CA ALA A 137 -8.82 -8.37 -1.11
C ALA A 137 -10.21 -8.98 -1.08
N MET A 138 -11.03 -8.65 -2.09
CA MET A 138 -12.42 -9.08 -2.20
C MET A 138 -12.59 -10.40 -2.97
N SER A 139 -11.49 -11.04 -3.34
CA SER A 139 -11.49 -12.36 -3.98
C SER A 139 -10.50 -13.30 -3.28
N ALA A 140 -9.23 -13.28 -3.64
CA ALA A 140 -8.21 -14.20 -3.14
C ALA A 140 -8.14 -14.23 -1.61
N LEU A 141 -8.04 -13.08 -0.95
CA LEU A 141 -7.84 -12.95 0.50
C LEU A 141 -8.98 -13.58 1.31
N ILE A 142 -10.23 -13.41 0.85
CA ILE A 142 -11.43 -13.94 1.52
C ILE A 142 -11.91 -15.27 0.93
N GLY A 143 -11.17 -15.85 -0.04
CA GLY A 143 -11.52 -17.13 -0.67
C GLY A 143 -12.74 -17.08 -1.60
N ASN A 144 -13.08 -15.89 -2.15
CA ASN A 144 -14.07 -15.75 -3.22
C ASN A 144 -13.40 -16.09 -4.56
N PHE A 145 -13.70 -17.27 -5.11
CA PHE A 145 -13.07 -17.77 -6.34
C PHE A 145 -14.01 -17.81 -7.56
N ASP A 146 -15.30 -17.49 -7.40
CA ASP A 146 -16.31 -17.67 -8.44
C ASP A 146 -17.34 -16.52 -8.58
N ASP A 147 -17.48 -15.64 -7.59
CA ASP A 147 -18.39 -14.49 -7.66
C ASP A 147 -17.63 -13.18 -7.97
N THR A 148 -17.36 -12.94 -9.24
CA THR A 148 -16.71 -11.70 -9.70
C THR A 148 -17.55 -10.46 -9.41
N ALA A 149 -18.88 -10.57 -9.56
CA ALA A 149 -19.79 -9.46 -9.28
C ALA A 149 -19.86 -9.13 -7.78
N GLY A 150 -19.86 -10.17 -6.92
CA GLY A 150 -19.77 -10.00 -5.48
C GLY A 150 -18.46 -9.34 -5.02
N GLY A 151 -17.33 -9.72 -5.62
CA GLY A 151 -16.04 -9.08 -5.34
C GLY A 151 -16.04 -7.60 -5.68
N LEU A 152 -16.54 -7.22 -6.86
CA LEU A 152 -16.70 -5.82 -7.27
C LEU A 152 -17.67 -5.07 -6.36
N ALA A 153 -18.83 -5.68 -6.03
CA ALA A 153 -19.83 -5.09 -5.14
C ALA A 153 -19.26 -4.80 -3.74
N MET A 154 -18.45 -5.70 -3.19
CA MET A 154 -17.79 -5.49 -1.89
C MET A 154 -16.79 -4.30 -1.94
N GLY A 155 -16.03 -4.15 -3.03
CA GLY A 155 -15.17 -2.99 -3.24
C GLY A 155 -15.96 -1.68 -3.24
N ILE A 156 -17.09 -1.65 -3.95
CA ILE A 156 -18.01 -0.50 -3.96
C ILE A 156 -18.57 -0.21 -2.56
N VAL A 157 -18.97 -1.24 -1.83
CA VAL A 157 -19.55 -1.08 -0.48
C VAL A 157 -18.53 -0.49 0.50
N ILE A 158 -17.30 -0.99 0.52
CA ILE A 158 -16.29 -0.53 1.47
C ILE A 158 -15.92 0.94 1.22
N ASP A 159 -15.85 1.36 -0.05
CA ASP A 159 -15.62 2.75 -0.43
C ASP A 159 -16.79 3.66 -0.03
N HIS A 160 -18.03 3.24 -0.30
CA HIS A 160 -19.23 4.01 0.08
C HIS A 160 -19.38 4.15 1.59
N LEU A 161 -18.89 3.17 2.36
CA LEU A 161 -18.86 3.25 3.83
C LEU A 161 -17.71 4.11 4.35
N GLY A 162 -16.80 4.58 3.48
CA GLY A 162 -15.66 5.41 3.84
C GLY A 162 -14.63 4.69 4.70
N MET A 163 -14.46 3.39 4.51
CA MET A 163 -13.55 2.54 5.26
C MET A 163 -12.21 2.37 4.53
N ASP A 164 -11.14 2.14 5.28
CA ASP A 164 -9.87 1.69 4.71
C ASP A 164 -10.03 0.27 4.17
N LEU A 165 -9.77 0.09 2.86
CA LEU A 165 -9.95 -1.20 2.19
C LEU A 165 -9.02 -2.28 2.75
N LYS A 166 -7.78 -1.94 3.07
CA LYS A 166 -6.81 -2.90 3.62
C LYS A 166 -7.26 -3.37 5.00
N GLU A 167 -7.49 -2.44 5.91
CA GLU A 167 -7.89 -2.78 7.28
C GLU A 167 -9.21 -3.55 7.29
N GLY A 168 -10.21 -3.08 6.54
CA GLY A 168 -11.51 -3.75 6.44
C GLY A 168 -11.42 -5.15 5.86
N SER A 169 -10.64 -5.36 4.82
CA SER A 169 -10.49 -6.68 4.20
C SER A 169 -9.75 -7.69 5.09
N PHE A 170 -8.72 -7.25 5.83
CA PHE A 170 -8.03 -8.13 6.78
C PHE A 170 -8.89 -8.44 8.01
N VAL A 171 -9.75 -7.52 8.44
CA VAL A 171 -10.76 -7.82 9.44
C VAL A 171 -11.74 -8.89 8.93
N LEU A 172 -12.24 -8.75 7.69
CA LEU A 172 -13.07 -9.79 7.06
C LEU A 172 -12.36 -11.13 6.99
N ALA A 173 -11.12 -11.16 6.47
CA ALA A 173 -10.35 -12.38 6.32
C ALA A 173 -10.10 -13.09 7.67
N MET A 174 -9.81 -12.32 8.71
CA MET A 174 -9.71 -12.83 10.08
C MET A 174 -11.05 -13.45 10.55
N VAL A 175 -12.16 -12.79 10.29
CA VAL A 175 -13.48 -13.30 10.71
C VAL A 175 -13.86 -14.58 9.96
N TYR A 176 -13.63 -14.65 8.63
CA TYR A 176 -13.83 -15.89 7.85
C TYR A 176 -13.00 -17.04 8.42
N GLU A 177 -11.73 -16.79 8.74
CA GLU A 177 -10.85 -17.81 9.34
C GLU A 177 -11.31 -18.21 10.74
N CYS A 178 -11.63 -17.24 11.61
CA CYS A 178 -12.11 -17.50 12.95
C CYS A 178 -13.44 -18.30 12.94
N TYR A 179 -14.33 -17.97 12.02
CA TYR A 179 -15.59 -18.70 11.84
C TYR A 179 -15.34 -20.14 11.38
N SER A 180 -14.48 -20.33 10.38
CA SER A 180 -14.12 -21.67 9.88
C SER A 180 -13.47 -22.57 10.93
N LYS A 181 -12.82 -21.97 11.94
CA LYS A 181 -12.20 -22.66 13.08
C LYS A 181 -13.10 -22.76 14.31
N GLY A 182 -14.31 -22.22 14.27
CA GLY A 182 -15.22 -22.20 15.41
C GLY A 182 -14.79 -21.29 16.57
N ILE A 183 -13.86 -20.35 16.33
CA ILE A 183 -13.42 -19.32 17.30
C ILE A 183 -14.51 -18.27 17.49
N ILE A 184 -15.18 -17.90 16.39
CA ILE A 184 -16.36 -17.03 16.34
C ILE A 184 -17.51 -17.88 15.80
N THR A 185 -18.69 -17.76 16.42
CA THR A 185 -19.89 -18.52 16.06
C THR A 185 -20.89 -17.65 15.28
N LYS A 186 -21.91 -18.28 14.71
CA LYS A 186 -23.04 -17.59 14.09
C LYS A 186 -23.77 -16.66 15.06
N GLU A 187 -23.87 -17.07 16.31
CA GLU A 187 -24.49 -16.28 17.39
C GLU A 187 -23.66 -15.03 17.70
N ASP A 188 -22.32 -15.15 17.80
CA ASP A 188 -21.41 -14.01 17.99
C ASP A 188 -21.56 -12.98 16.86
N LEU A 189 -21.85 -13.44 15.64
CA LEU A 189 -22.03 -12.63 14.44
C LEU A 189 -23.45 -12.09 14.24
N GLY A 190 -24.35 -12.34 15.21
CA GLY A 190 -25.75 -11.91 15.13
C GLY A 190 -26.52 -12.58 14.00
N GLY A 191 -26.22 -13.85 13.75
CA GLY A 191 -26.92 -14.70 12.78
C GLY A 191 -26.23 -14.81 11.42
N LEU A 192 -25.10 -14.11 11.17
CA LEU A 192 -24.34 -14.25 9.93
C LEU A 192 -23.52 -15.55 9.89
N GLU A 193 -23.48 -16.18 8.75
CA GLU A 193 -22.60 -17.31 8.44
C GLU A 193 -21.45 -16.84 7.57
N MET A 194 -20.24 -16.80 8.13
CA MET A 194 -19.06 -16.29 7.44
C MET A 194 -18.28 -17.43 6.76
N ASN A 195 -18.93 -18.08 5.80
CA ASN A 195 -18.26 -19.10 4.97
C ASN A 195 -17.30 -18.42 3.98
N TRP A 196 -16.12 -19.01 3.76
CA TRP A 196 -15.15 -18.49 2.82
C TRP A 196 -15.78 -18.14 1.47
N GLY A 197 -15.56 -16.91 0.99
CA GLY A 197 -16.05 -16.42 -0.28
C GLY A 197 -17.48 -15.86 -0.29
N ASP A 198 -18.21 -15.91 0.80
CA ASP A 198 -19.57 -15.35 0.87
C ASP A 198 -19.52 -13.82 0.88
N CYS A 199 -19.69 -13.22 -0.31
CA CYS A 199 -19.66 -11.77 -0.47
C CYS A 199 -20.80 -11.04 0.23
N ASP A 200 -21.99 -11.64 0.32
CA ASP A 200 -23.14 -11.01 0.98
C ASP A 200 -22.95 -10.91 2.49
N ALA A 201 -22.50 -11.99 3.11
CA ALA A 201 -22.15 -11.98 4.51
C ALA A 201 -21.03 -10.99 4.80
N GLY A 202 -20.03 -10.90 3.90
CA GLY A 202 -18.95 -9.92 3.97
C GLY A 202 -19.46 -8.47 3.92
N MET A 203 -20.33 -8.13 2.97
CA MET A 203 -20.93 -6.78 2.84
C MET A 203 -21.77 -6.41 4.06
N GLU A 204 -22.58 -7.33 4.57
CA GLU A 204 -23.36 -7.07 5.77
C GLU A 204 -22.45 -6.88 7.00
N LEU A 205 -21.37 -7.65 7.12
CA LEU A 205 -20.40 -7.45 8.19
C LEU A 205 -19.68 -6.10 8.08
N LEU A 206 -19.29 -5.65 6.87
CA LEU A 206 -18.74 -4.31 6.64
C LEU A 206 -19.72 -3.21 7.08
N ARG A 207 -21.01 -3.38 6.77
CA ARG A 207 -22.05 -2.46 7.25
C ARG A 207 -22.11 -2.42 8.78
N LYS A 208 -22.12 -3.58 9.42
CA LYS A 208 -22.11 -3.66 10.90
C LYS A 208 -20.87 -3.00 11.50
N ILE A 209 -19.71 -3.14 10.88
CA ILE A 209 -18.47 -2.49 11.32
C ILE A 209 -18.61 -0.96 11.21
N ALA A 210 -19.07 -0.44 10.07
CA ALA A 210 -19.21 0.99 9.84
C ALA A 210 -20.16 1.66 10.82
N TYR A 211 -21.27 0.97 11.18
CA TYR A 211 -22.28 1.48 12.13
C TYR A 211 -22.08 1.00 13.56
N ARG A 212 -21.01 0.24 13.85
CA ARG A 212 -20.68 -0.30 15.18
C ARG A 212 -21.81 -1.14 15.79
N GLU A 213 -22.46 -1.98 14.97
CA GLU A 213 -23.58 -2.83 15.38
C GLU A 213 -23.10 -4.21 15.85
N GLY A 214 -23.44 -4.61 17.07
CA GLY A 214 -23.07 -5.91 17.63
C GLY A 214 -21.56 -6.14 17.64
N ILE A 215 -21.09 -7.25 17.05
CA ILE A 215 -19.65 -7.54 16.92
C ILE A 215 -18.91 -6.48 16.07
N GLY A 216 -19.64 -5.76 15.23
CA GLY A 216 -19.08 -4.68 14.42
C GLY A 216 -18.40 -3.59 15.26
N ASP A 217 -18.85 -3.35 16.49
CA ASP A 217 -18.19 -2.40 17.40
C ASP A 217 -16.78 -2.86 17.81
N VAL A 218 -16.62 -4.16 18.02
CA VAL A 218 -15.30 -4.75 18.30
C VAL A 218 -14.40 -4.70 17.06
N LEU A 219 -14.95 -5.06 15.90
CA LEU A 219 -14.22 -5.16 14.63
C LEU A 219 -13.81 -3.79 14.09
N ALA A 220 -14.55 -2.73 14.41
CA ALA A 220 -14.25 -1.36 14.01
C ALA A 220 -12.93 -0.81 14.62
N GLU A 221 -12.37 -1.48 15.61
CA GLU A 221 -11.08 -1.12 16.22
C GLU A 221 -9.87 -1.56 15.37
N GLY A 222 -10.11 -2.25 14.25
CA GLY A 222 -9.09 -2.79 13.36
C GLY A 222 -8.62 -4.19 13.75
N VAL A 223 -7.91 -4.83 12.83
CA VAL A 223 -7.62 -6.28 12.90
C VAL A 223 -6.89 -6.69 14.16
N MET A 224 -5.85 -5.94 14.58
CA MET A 224 -5.06 -6.27 15.78
C MET A 224 -5.88 -6.15 17.06
N ARG A 225 -6.55 -5.01 17.27
CA ARG A 225 -7.31 -4.75 18.48
C ARG A 225 -8.53 -5.64 18.58
N ALA A 226 -9.22 -5.86 17.44
CA ALA A 226 -10.34 -6.78 17.37
C ALA A 226 -9.93 -8.20 17.75
N ALA A 227 -8.83 -8.72 17.19
CA ALA A 227 -8.33 -10.05 17.52
C ALA A 227 -8.04 -10.21 19.03
N LYS A 228 -7.36 -9.24 19.62
CA LYS A 228 -7.06 -9.23 21.06
C LYS A 228 -8.32 -9.19 21.92
N LYS A 229 -9.32 -8.41 21.51
CA LYS A 229 -10.60 -8.26 22.22
C LYS A 229 -11.48 -9.51 22.11
N ILE A 230 -11.49 -10.17 20.95
CA ILE A 230 -12.17 -11.47 20.76
C ILE A 230 -11.50 -12.56 21.60
N GLY A 231 -10.18 -12.57 21.66
CA GLY A 231 -9.42 -13.62 22.37
C GLY A 231 -9.61 -15.00 21.73
N LYS A 232 -9.62 -16.08 22.52
CA LYS A 232 -9.89 -17.45 22.09
C LYS A 232 -9.00 -17.95 20.93
N GLY A 233 -7.82 -17.35 20.73
CA GLY A 233 -6.93 -17.68 19.61
C GLY A 233 -7.19 -16.89 18.33
N ALA A 234 -8.05 -15.88 18.31
CA ALA A 234 -8.31 -15.04 17.15
C ALA A 234 -7.04 -14.29 16.67
N ASP A 235 -6.07 -14.02 17.56
CA ASP A 235 -4.79 -13.39 17.22
C ASP A 235 -3.97 -14.24 16.23
N ASP A 236 -4.12 -15.56 16.25
CA ASP A 236 -3.47 -16.47 15.29
C ASP A 236 -4.10 -16.40 13.88
N CYS A 237 -5.31 -15.85 13.78
CA CYS A 237 -6.01 -15.59 12.53
C CYS A 237 -5.80 -14.16 12.03
N ALA A 238 -5.30 -13.27 12.86
CA ALA A 238 -5.11 -11.87 12.52
C ALA A 238 -3.78 -11.63 11.80
N VAL A 239 -3.80 -10.85 10.72
CA VAL A 239 -2.60 -10.48 9.96
C VAL A 239 -2.37 -8.98 10.06
N TYR A 240 -1.34 -8.61 10.80
CA TYR A 240 -0.96 -7.22 11.02
C TYR A 240 0.56 -7.10 11.26
N THR A 241 1.13 -5.93 10.99
CA THR A 241 2.52 -5.60 11.33
C THR A 241 2.66 -5.35 12.85
N LYS A 242 3.87 -5.36 13.39
CA LYS A 242 4.09 -5.06 14.82
C LYS A 242 3.56 -3.69 15.24
N GLN A 243 3.45 -2.73 14.29
CA GLN A 243 2.83 -1.43 14.53
C GLN A 243 1.30 -1.50 14.69
N GLY A 244 0.69 -2.63 14.36
CA GLY A 244 -0.74 -2.89 14.52
C GLY A 244 -1.61 -2.57 13.32
N PHE A 245 -1.02 -2.29 12.16
CA PHE A 245 -1.73 -2.03 10.90
C PHE A 245 -1.87 -3.30 10.06
N ALA A 246 -2.97 -3.43 9.36
CA ALA A 246 -3.09 -4.38 8.28
C ALA A 246 -2.02 -4.09 7.20
N PRO A 247 -1.32 -5.10 6.68
CA PRO A 247 -0.32 -4.90 5.64
C PRO A 247 -0.99 -4.60 4.29
N HIS A 248 -0.22 -4.09 3.34
CA HIS A 248 -0.64 -4.05 1.94
C HIS A 248 -0.92 -5.46 1.42
N ILE A 249 -1.84 -5.59 0.46
CA ILE A 249 -2.39 -6.88 0.04
C ILE A 249 -1.44 -7.63 -0.90
N HIS A 250 -0.32 -8.08 -0.33
CA HIS A 250 0.70 -8.86 -0.99
C HIS A 250 1.21 -9.98 -0.10
N ASP A 251 1.62 -11.10 -0.69
CA ASP A 251 2.27 -12.19 0.04
C ASP A 251 3.79 -12.04 0.00
N GLN A 252 4.36 -11.49 1.08
CA GLN A 252 5.80 -11.24 1.20
C GLN A 252 6.62 -12.51 1.41
N ARG A 253 5.99 -13.66 1.58
CA ARG A 253 6.70 -14.94 1.65
C ARG A 253 7.28 -15.33 0.29
N SER A 254 6.68 -14.84 -0.81
CA SER A 254 7.14 -15.10 -2.17
C SER A 254 8.31 -14.22 -2.63
N GLN A 255 8.49 -13.06 -1.99
CA GLN A 255 9.66 -12.20 -2.18
C GLN A 255 9.76 -11.19 -1.03
N TRP A 256 10.99 -10.91 -0.60
CA TRP A 256 11.22 -10.09 0.59
C TRP A 256 11.33 -8.59 0.33
N SER A 257 11.36 -8.17 -0.93
CA SER A 257 11.64 -6.79 -1.33
C SER A 257 10.76 -5.74 -0.68
N ARG A 258 9.52 -6.11 -0.31
CA ARG A 258 8.57 -5.20 0.34
C ARG A 258 8.54 -5.30 1.87
N ILE A 259 9.26 -6.25 2.47
CA ILE A 259 9.30 -6.43 3.93
C ILE A 259 9.70 -5.13 4.66
N PRO A 260 10.74 -4.39 4.23
CA PRO A 260 11.10 -3.14 4.90
C PRO A 260 9.99 -2.11 4.85
N GLY A 261 9.37 -1.93 3.69
CA GLY A 261 8.28 -0.95 3.49
C GLY A 261 7.03 -1.24 4.32
N PHE A 262 6.83 -2.49 4.76
CA PHE A 262 5.70 -2.85 5.62
C PHE A 262 6.09 -2.91 7.10
N GLY A 263 7.29 -3.37 7.39
CA GLY A 263 7.70 -3.68 8.75
C GLY A 263 8.34 -2.52 9.51
N MET A 264 8.96 -1.55 8.80
CA MET A 264 9.62 -0.40 9.41
C MET A 264 9.21 0.96 8.82
N SER A 265 8.13 0.99 8.05
CA SER A 265 7.65 2.20 7.38
C SER A 265 7.18 3.26 8.38
N ASP A 266 7.58 4.50 8.14
CA ASP A 266 7.10 5.66 8.87
C ASP A 266 5.73 6.19 8.38
N TYR A 267 5.19 5.61 7.31
CA TYR A 267 3.84 5.85 6.79
C TYR A 267 2.80 4.81 7.26
N GLY A 268 3.13 4.00 8.25
CA GLY A 268 2.37 2.80 8.55
C GLY A 268 2.64 1.71 7.50
N SER A 269 1.77 0.74 7.37
CA SER A 269 1.94 -0.38 6.45
C SER A 269 1.73 0.00 4.98
N ASN A 270 2.43 1.02 4.50
CA ASN A 270 2.32 1.49 3.13
C ASN A 270 3.64 1.27 2.35
N LEU A 271 3.52 1.12 1.04
CA LEU A 271 4.64 1.00 0.12
C LEU A 271 5.45 2.30 0.07
N MET A 272 6.45 2.41 0.93
CA MET A 272 7.38 3.53 0.89
C MET A 272 8.42 3.40 -0.22
N ASN A 273 8.76 2.17 -0.61
CA ASN A 273 9.95 1.95 -1.39
C ASN A 273 9.71 0.95 -2.52
N PRO A 274 9.99 1.33 -3.76
CA PRO A 274 9.86 0.48 -4.94
C PRO A 274 11.11 -0.39 -5.16
N VAL A 275 11.60 -1.14 -4.16
CA VAL A 275 12.75 -2.03 -4.34
C VAL A 275 12.48 -3.12 -5.38
N GLU A 276 11.21 -3.52 -5.47
CA GLU A 276 10.78 -4.56 -6.40
C GLU A 276 10.74 -4.05 -7.84
N GLY A 277 11.54 -4.66 -8.69
CA GLY A 277 11.60 -4.31 -10.11
C GLY A 277 12.17 -2.93 -10.42
N PHE A 278 12.57 -2.19 -9.39
CA PHE A 278 13.09 -0.84 -9.54
C PHE A 278 14.52 -0.87 -10.05
N VAL A 279 14.75 -0.22 -11.17
CA VAL A 279 16.06 -0.02 -11.77
C VAL A 279 16.17 1.44 -12.17
N ASP A 280 17.07 2.16 -11.56
CA ASP A 280 17.39 3.52 -11.92
C ASP A 280 18.88 3.79 -11.68
N LYS A 281 19.68 3.53 -12.71
CA LYS A 281 21.13 3.74 -12.65
C LYS A 281 21.48 5.21 -12.55
N ASP A 282 20.75 6.05 -13.25
CA ASP A 282 21.13 7.44 -13.43
C ASP A 282 20.81 8.29 -12.21
N ASN A 283 19.64 8.05 -11.57
CA ASN A 283 19.23 8.83 -10.40
C ASN A 283 19.70 8.18 -9.09
N PHE A 284 19.59 6.85 -8.96
CA PHE A 284 19.83 6.13 -7.70
C PHE A 284 20.99 5.15 -7.73
N GLY A 285 21.65 4.94 -8.88
CA GLY A 285 22.75 3.98 -9.01
C GLY A 285 22.32 2.51 -8.98
N ILE A 286 21.02 2.24 -9.14
CA ILE A 286 20.47 0.88 -9.12
C ILE A 286 20.46 0.31 -10.52
N GLU A 287 21.42 -0.56 -10.84
CA GLU A 287 21.63 -1.12 -12.19
C GLU A 287 20.72 -2.31 -12.52
N LYS A 288 20.27 -3.05 -11.52
CA LYS A 288 19.43 -4.25 -11.67
C LYS A 288 18.46 -4.35 -10.49
N PRO A 289 17.32 -5.06 -10.63
CA PRO A 289 16.45 -5.33 -9.50
C PRO A 289 17.17 -6.12 -8.42
N ALA A 290 16.84 -5.91 -7.14
CA ALA A 290 17.30 -6.76 -6.06
C ALA A 290 16.74 -8.19 -6.25
N GLN A 291 17.57 -9.19 -5.93
CA GLN A 291 17.11 -10.58 -5.95
C GLN A 291 16.04 -10.79 -4.85
N ALA A 292 14.99 -11.51 -5.20
CA ALA A 292 13.77 -11.65 -4.39
C ALA A 292 14.00 -12.09 -2.92
N PHE A 293 15.09 -12.83 -2.68
CA PHE A 293 15.42 -13.42 -1.36
C PHE A 293 16.82 -13.02 -0.86
N ASN A 294 17.42 -11.99 -1.45
CA ASN A 294 18.72 -11.47 -1.03
C ASN A 294 18.53 -10.24 -0.12
N MET A 295 18.60 -10.48 1.18
CA MET A 295 18.44 -9.45 2.21
C MET A 295 19.42 -8.28 2.04
N GLU A 296 20.67 -8.55 1.67
CA GLU A 296 21.71 -7.54 1.53
C GLU A 296 21.38 -6.58 0.38
N GLU A 297 21.09 -7.12 -0.82
CA GLU A 297 20.69 -6.31 -1.98
C GLU A 297 19.39 -5.54 -1.71
N ILE A 298 18.42 -6.14 -1.01
CA ILE A 298 17.16 -5.49 -0.67
C ILE A 298 17.41 -4.30 0.26
N ALA A 299 18.23 -4.48 1.30
CA ALA A 299 18.55 -3.39 2.24
C ALA A 299 19.30 -2.25 1.54
N GLU A 300 20.29 -2.57 0.70
CA GLU A 300 21.03 -1.58 -0.08
C GLU A 300 20.12 -0.78 -1.01
N HIS A 301 19.27 -1.47 -1.79
CA HIS A 301 18.34 -0.80 -2.70
C HIS A 301 17.31 0.04 -1.95
N TYR A 302 16.86 -0.43 -0.77
CA TYR A 302 15.96 0.36 0.07
C TYR A 302 16.60 1.69 0.46
N VAL A 303 17.85 1.67 0.92
CA VAL A 303 18.58 2.89 1.29
C VAL A 303 18.73 3.82 0.08
N LEU A 304 19.17 3.30 -1.06
CA LEU A 304 19.38 4.11 -2.27
C LEU A 304 18.08 4.76 -2.76
N ALA A 305 16.97 4.05 -2.73
CA ALA A 305 15.69 4.52 -3.25
C ALA A 305 14.77 5.18 -2.20
N ALA A 306 15.20 5.29 -0.93
CA ALA A 306 14.36 5.83 0.15
C ALA A 306 13.81 7.24 -0.12
N ALA A 307 14.56 8.06 -0.85
CA ALA A 307 14.17 9.41 -1.23
C ALA A 307 13.06 9.48 -2.28
N HIS A 308 12.81 8.39 -3.03
CA HIS A 308 11.97 8.41 -4.22
C HIS A 308 10.51 8.82 -3.92
N ARG A 309 9.83 8.06 -3.09
CA ARG A 309 8.40 8.26 -2.83
C ARG A 309 8.09 9.61 -2.18
N PRO A 310 8.85 10.09 -1.18
CA PRO A 310 8.59 11.40 -0.57
C PRO A 310 8.63 12.58 -1.56
N VAL A 311 9.46 12.50 -2.59
CA VAL A 311 9.53 13.56 -3.61
C VAL A 311 8.28 13.56 -4.48
N ASP A 312 7.89 12.40 -5.02
CA ASP A 312 6.68 12.28 -5.86
C ASP A 312 5.42 12.70 -5.07
N ASP A 313 5.29 12.25 -3.84
CA ASP A 313 4.14 12.58 -2.99
C ASP A 313 4.11 14.08 -2.62
N SER A 314 5.28 14.70 -2.41
CA SER A 314 5.37 16.15 -2.12
C SER A 314 5.02 17.01 -3.33
N LEU A 315 5.30 16.53 -4.54
CA LEU A 315 4.91 17.20 -5.79
C LEU A 315 3.42 16.95 -6.14
N GLY A 316 2.78 15.99 -5.50
CA GLY A 316 1.40 15.58 -5.83
C GLY A 316 1.30 14.91 -7.20
N VAL A 317 2.35 14.22 -7.64
CA VAL A 317 2.39 13.52 -8.92
C VAL A 317 2.30 12.00 -8.72
N CYS A 318 1.76 11.33 -9.73
CA CYS A 318 1.53 9.90 -9.66
C CYS A 318 2.82 9.11 -9.92
N MET A 319 3.20 8.22 -8.98
CA MET A 319 4.37 7.35 -9.10
C MET A 319 4.33 6.45 -10.34
N PHE A 320 3.15 6.03 -10.78
CA PHE A 320 3.01 5.22 -11.98
C PHE A 320 3.38 5.99 -13.24
N TYR A 321 3.15 7.30 -13.25
CA TYR A 321 3.50 8.16 -14.36
C TYR A 321 4.95 8.67 -14.28
N THR A 322 5.43 9.02 -13.10
CA THR A 322 6.82 9.51 -12.91
C THR A 322 7.83 8.41 -13.10
N GLN A 323 7.52 7.20 -12.63
CA GLN A 323 8.42 6.03 -12.63
C GLN A 323 9.83 6.35 -12.12
N ALA A 324 9.94 7.32 -11.20
CA ALA A 324 11.20 7.88 -10.70
C ALA A 324 12.09 8.58 -11.75
N ASP A 325 11.59 8.89 -12.92
CA ASP A 325 12.39 9.59 -13.93
C ASP A 325 12.49 11.09 -13.63
N TRP A 326 13.20 11.42 -12.58
CA TRP A 326 13.36 12.81 -12.13
C TRP A 326 14.13 13.70 -13.10
N ARG A 327 14.86 13.13 -14.04
CA ARG A 327 15.47 13.89 -15.16
C ARG A 327 14.41 14.59 -16.02
N ARG A 328 13.17 14.05 -16.03
CA ARG A 328 12.02 14.65 -16.72
C ARG A 328 11.12 15.45 -15.78
N VAL A 329 11.02 15.01 -14.54
CA VAL A 329 10.20 15.71 -13.52
C VAL A 329 10.82 17.07 -13.18
N MET A 330 12.15 17.13 -12.97
CA MET A 330 12.79 18.39 -12.56
C MET A 330 12.72 19.50 -13.62
N PRO A 331 12.95 19.26 -14.92
CA PRO A 331 12.71 20.28 -15.95
C PRO A 331 11.28 20.81 -15.97
N ALA A 332 10.29 19.94 -15.78
CA ALA A 332 8.89 20.36 -15.71
C ALA A 332 8.61 21.21 -14.46
N LEU A 333 9.13 20.81 -13.30
CA LEU A 333 9.04 21.58 -12.06
C LEU A 333 9.66 22.97 -12.21
N ASN A 334 10.88 23.04 -12.74
CA ASN A 334 11.62 24.29 -12.91
C ASN A 334 10.91 25.23 -13.90
N ALA A 335 10.42 24.70 -15.01
CA ALA A 335 9.63 25.49 -15.98
C ALA A 335 8.31 26.00 -15.38
N ALA A 336 7.67 25.23 -14.50
CA ALA A 336 6.43 25.64 -13.85
C ALA A 336 6.65 26.73 -12.78
N THR A 337 7.73 26.63 -12.00
CA THR A 337 7.95 27.42 -10.78
C THR A 337 8.97 28.56 -10.94
N GLY A 338 9.88 28.44 -11.92
CA GLY A 338 11.05 29.32 -12.05
C GLY A 338 12.20 28.92 -11.10
N TRP A 339 12.12 27.78 -10.47
CA TRP A 339 13.22 27.23 -9.68
C TRP A 339 14.31 26.66 -10.58
N ASP A 340 15.46 26.34 -10.00
CA ASP A 340 16.58 25.67 -10.69
C ASP A 340 16.94 24.41 -9.87
N TYR A 341 15.97 23.54 -9.69
CA TYR A 341 16.10 22.35 -8.86
C TYR A 341 16.75 21.22 -9.65
N THR A 342 17.80 20.64 -9.08
CA THR A 342 18.51 19.49 -9.64
C THR A 342 17.97 18.17 -9.11
N VAL A 343 18.28 17.07 -9.80
CA VAL A 343 17.95 15.71 -9.31
C VAL A 343 18.62 15.44 -7.95
N ASN A 344 19.84 15.92 -7.72
CA ASN A 344 20.53 15.72 -6.44
C ASN A 344 19.84 16.47 -5.29
N GLU A 345 19.40 17.71 -5.51
CA GLU A 345 18.63 18.46 -4.52
C GLU A 345 17.28 17.79 -4.22
N ALA A 346 16.62 17.22 -5.25
CA ALA A 346 15.41 16.41 -5.04
C ALA A 346 15.69 15.17 -4.17
N LYS A 347 16.82 14.48 -4.38
CA LYS A 347 17.25 13.36 -3.52
C LYS A 347 17.49 13.80 -2.08
N GLU A 348 18.23 14.89 -1.88
CA GLU A 348 18.48 15.45 -0.55
C GLU A 348 17.17 15.82 0.15
N PHE A 349 16.23 16.44 -0.58
CA PHE A 349 14.90 16.72 -0.06
C PHE A 349 14.18 15.44 0.35
N GLY A 350 14.18 14.39 -0.49
CA GLY A 350 13.56 13.11 -0.18
C GLY A 350 14.14 12.46 1.08
N TYR A 351 15.47 12.41 1.22
CA TYR A 351 16.11 11.89 2.45
C TYR A 351 15.79 12.76 3.69
N ARG A 352 15.70 14.08 3.53
CA ARG A 352 15.28 15.00 4.59
C ARG A 352 13.87 14.66 5.06
N MET A 353 12.94 14.40 4.12
CA MET A 353 11.56 14.02 4.45
C MET A 353 11.49 12.67 5.18
N VAL A 354 12.26 11.67 4.74
CA VAL A 354 12.33 10.36 5.42
C VAL A 354 12.82 10.53 6.86
N ALA A 355 13.91 11.26 7.07
CA ALA A 355 14.46 11.50 8.40
C ALA A 355 13.50 12.29 9.30
N LEU A 356 12.82 13.30 8.75
CA LEU A 356 11.84 14.11 9.49
C LEU A 356 10.63 13.29 9.94
N MET A 357 10.08 12.45 9.06
CA MET A 357 8.97 11.55 9.40
C MET A 357 9.38 10.55 10.48
N ARG A 358 10.58 9.98 10.37
CA ARG A 358 11.14 9.10 11.40
C ARG A 358 11.19 9.80 12.75
N CYS A 359 11.77 10.99 12.82
CA CYS A 359 11.84 11.78 14.06
C CYS A 359 10.45 12.11 14.61
N LEU A 360 9.49 12.45 13.74
CA LEU A 360 8.10 12.74 14.14
C LEU A 360 7.43 11.53 14.81
N ASN A 361 7.57 10.35 14.20
CA ASN A 361 7.03 9.12 14.75
C ASN A 361 7.67 8.75 16.08
N MET A 362 8.99 8.90 16.19
CA MET A 362 9.70 8.63 17.43
C MET A 362 9.32 9.61 18.53
N ARG A 363 9.12 10.89 18.21
CA ARG A 363 8.57 11.88 19.15
C ARG A 363 7.17 11.48 19.62
N ASN A 364 6.38 10.86 18.78
CA ASN A 364 5.04 10.34 19.11
C ASN A 364 5.07 8.98 19.81
N GLY A 365 6.25 8.42 20.09
CA GLY A 365 6.41 7.22 20.91
C GLY A 365 6.58 5.92 20.13
N ILE A 366 6.70 5.94 18.79
CA ILE A 366 7.09 4.78 18.01
C ILE A 366 8.58 4.45 18.29
N ARG A 367 8.90 3.17 18.43
CA ARG A 367 10.24 2.67 18.77
C ARG A 367 10.64 1.52 17.81
N VAL A 368 11.93 1.20 17.76
CA VAL A 368 12.43 0.06 16.99
C VAL A 368 11.71 -1.24 17.35
N SER A 369 11.34 -1.41 18.62
CA SER A 369 10.56 -2.57 19.06
C SER A 369 9.17 -2.70 18.42
N ASP A 370 8.66 -1.63 17.82
CA ASP A 370 7.37 -1.60 17.12
C ASP A 370 7.51 -1.99 15.65
N TYR A 371 8.75 -2.12 15.14
CA TYR A 371 8.98 -2.59 13.79
C TYR A 371 8.96 -4.10 13.71
N GLY A 372 8.40 -4.60 12.64
CA GLY A 372 8.30 -6.03 12.38
C GLY A 372 7.13 -6.38 11.51
N ILE A 373 7.16 -7.59 10.99
CA ILE A 373 6.16 -8.13 10.09
C ILE A 373 5.18 -9.04 10.83
N SER A 374 4.10 -9.41 10.16
CA SER A 374 3.14 -10.37 10.68
C SER A 374 3.79 -11.74 10.91
N LYS A 375 3.43 -12.41 12.01
CA LYS A 375 3.80 -13.80 12.29
C LYS A 375 3.39 -14.73 11.14
N ARG A 376 2.27 -14.44 10.46
CA ARG A 376 1.77 -15.21 9.32
C ARG A 376 2.77 -15.25 8.16
N TRP A 377 3.55 -14.20 7.96
CA TRP A 377 4.57 -14.14 6.92
C TRP A 377 5.83 -14.93 7.25
N MET A 378 5.98 -15.38 8.47
CA MET A 378 7.08 -16.22 8.93
C MET A 378 6.72 -17.72 8.95
N THR A 379 5.56 -18.08 8.40
CA THR A 379 5.09 -19.46 8.33
C THR A 379 4.66 -19.84 6.92
N ALA A 380 4.88 -21.12 6.55
CA ALA A 380 4.41 -21.63 5.26
C ALA A 380 2.87 -21.67 5.21
N PRO A 381 2.28 -21.56 4.01
CA PRO A 381 0.86 -21.85 3.82
C PRO A 381 0.54 -23.28 4.24
N VAL A 382 -0.68 -23.49 4.72
CA VAL A 382 -1.16 -24.83 5.14
C VAL A 382 -1.85 -25.58 4.00
N GLU A 383 -2.30 -24.87 2.96
CA GLU A 383 -2.94 -25.42 1.77
C GLU A 383 -2.08 -25.14 0.53
N GLY A 384 -1.97 -26.12 -0.36
CA GLY A 384 -1.19 -26.01 -1.60
C GLY A 384 0.29 -26.32 -1.42
N GLU A 385 1.02 -26.26 -2.53
CA GLU A 385 2.44 -26.56 -2.58
C GLU A 385 3.27 -25.27 -2.45
N TRP A 386 4.08 -25.17 -1.38
CA TRP A 386 5.00 -24.04 -1.20
C TRP A 386 6.32 -24.34 -1.90
N LYS A 387 6.59 -23.65 -3.01
CA LYS A 387 7.79 -23.87 -3.85
C LYS A 387 8.91 -22.87 -3.60
N GLN A 388 8.68 -21.87 -2.75
CA GLN A 388 9.68 -20.84 -2.52
C GLN A 388 10.82 -21.36 -1.62
N PRO A 389 12.06 -20.92 -1.85
CA PRO A 389 13.23 -21.53 -1.23
C PRO A 389 13.34 -21.24 0.25
N LYS A 390 12.78 -20.14 0.73
CA LYS A 390 12.98 -19.68 2.11
C LYS A 390 11.84 -18.77 2.56
N ILE A 391 11.53 -18.86 3.84
CA ILE A 391 10.65 -17.91 4.55
C ILE A 391 11.54 -17.07 5.45
N ALA A 392 11.27 -15.75 5.51
CA ALA A 392 11.98 -14.86 6.43
C ALA A 392 11.62 -15.21 7.88
N ASP A 393 12.62 -15.27 8.74
CA ASP A 393 12.44 -15.37 10.18
C ASP A 393 12.66 -14.01 10.86
N GLU A 394 12.34 -13.92 12.14
CA GLU A 394 12.44 -12.67 12.91
C GLU A 394 13.88 -12.13 12.95
N THR A 395 14.87 -13.01 13.03
CA THR A 395 16.30 -12.65 13.07
C THR A 395 16.74 -12.03 11.75
N LEU A 396 16.34 -12.62 10.62
CA LEU A 396 16.65 -12.10 9.29
C LEU A 396 15.97 -10.74 9.06
N VAL A 397 14.70 -10.60 9.44
CA VAL A 397 13.95 -9.33 9.31
C VAL A 397 14.60 -8.23 10.14
N LYS A 398 14.96 -8.53 11.39
CA LYS A 398 15.65 -7.58 12.27
C LYS A 398 16.98 -7.13 11.66
N ARG A 399 17.80 -8.05 11.18
CA ARG A 399 19.08 -7.73 10.55
C ARG A 399 18.92 -6.90 9.28
N MET A 400 17.88 -7.15 8.49
CA MET A 400 17.56 -6.32 7.32
C MET A 400 17.26 -4.87 7.74
N PHE A 401 16.49 -4.67 8.81
CA PHE A 401 16.16 -3.33 9.31
C PHE A 401 17.38 -2.62 9.87
N GLU A 402 18.22 -3.28 10.64
CA GLU A 402 19.48 -2.74 11.16
C GLU A 402 20.39 -2.24 10.01
N LYS A 403 20.51 -3.02 8.91
CA LYS A 403 21.29 -2.59 7.74
C LYS A 403 20.71 -1.36 7.04
N ILE A 404 19.40 -1.25 6.98
CA ILE A 404 18.75 -0.07 6.41
C ILE A 404 18.98 1.15 7.30
N GLU A 405 18.88 0.99 8.62
CA GLU A 405 19.15 2.06 9.58
C GLU A 405 20.60 2.54 9.48
N GLU A 406 21.56 1.61 9.45
CA GLU A 406 22.98 1.92 9.22
C GLU A 406 23.20 2.70 7.90
N GLY A 407 22.61 2.21 6.81
CA GLY A 407 22.74 2.82 5.49
C GLY A 407 22.11 4.22 5.38
N LEU A 408 21.06 4.49 6.15
CA LEU A 408 20.42 5.82 6.26
C LEU A 408 21.12 6.73 7.28
N GLY A 409 22.16 6.25 7.98
CA GLY A 409 22.85 7.00 9.01
C GLY A 409 22.04 7.15 10.30
N TRP A 410 21.29 6.10 10.66
CA TRP A 410 20.48 6.05 11.89
C TRP A 410 21.16 5.15 12.93
N ASP A 411 20.92 5.44 14.18
CA ASP A 411 21.37 4.61 15.30
C ASP A 411 20.51 3.34 15.39
N THR A 412 21.10 2.16 15.25
CA THR A 412 20.37 0.88 15.18
C THR A 412 19.75 0.43 16.51
N VAL A 413 20.17 1.02 17.63
CA VAL A 413 19.60 0.72 18.95
C VAL A 413 18.31 1.48 19.18
N THR A 414 18.30 2.75 18.80
CA THR A 414 17.16 3.64 18.98
C THR A 414 16.31 3.77 17.72
N GLY A 415 16.88 3.52 16.53
CA GLY A 415 16.29 3.78 15.22
C GLY A 415 16.25 5.27 14.86
N CYS A 416 16.87 6.14 15.67
CA CYS A 416 16.86 7.59 15.47
C CYS A 416 17.92 8.00 14.44
N PRO A 417 17.59 8.89 13.47
CA PRO A 417 18.61 9.55 12.68
C PRO A 417 19.68 10.18 13.57
N THR A 418 20.96 9.91 13.27
CA THR A 418 22.07 10.48 14.07
C THR A 418 22.11 12.00 13.95
N LYS A 419 22.71 12.68 14.96
CA LYS A 419 22.90 14.13 14.88
C LYS A 419 23.62 14.54 13.60
N GLU A 420 24.67 13.78 13.23
CA GLU A 420 25.44 14.03 12.01
C GLU A 420 24.56 13.97 10.76
N THR A 421 23.71 12.94 10.67
CA THR A 421 22.76 12.78 9.55
C THR A 421 21.74 13.93 9.52
N LEU A 422 21.18 14.32 10.66
CA LEU A 422 20.25 15.43 10.74
C LEU A 422 20.90 16.77 10.36
N ASP A 423 22.11 17.03 10.84
CA ASP A 423 22.84 18.25 10.49
C ASP A 423 23.14 18.32 8.99
N LYS A 424 23.58 17.20 8.39
CA LYS A 424 23.83 17.09 6.93
C LYS A 424 22.56 17.34 6.10
N LEU A 425 21.40 16.93 6.61
CA LEU A 425 20.10 17.13 5.96
C LEU A 425 19.48 18.51 6.25
N GLY A 426 20.17 19.40 6.97
CA GLY A 426 19.66 20.73 7.34
C GLY A 426 18.55 20.69 8.41
N LEU A 427 18.55 19.67 9.28
CA LEU A 427 17.60 19.43 10.36
C LEU A 427 18.24 19.54 11.75
N SER A 428 19.16 20.48 11.94
CA SER A 428 19.88 20.67 13.22
C SER A 428 18.93 21.03 14.37
N ASP A 429 17.87 21.76 14.10
CA ASP A 429 16.81 22.07 15.06
C ASP A 429 16.04 20.81 15.50
N VAL A 430 15.77 19.90 14.56
CA VAL A 430 15.17 18.61 14.87
C VAL A 430 16.11 17.77 15.73
N ALA A 431 17.43 17.78 15.44
CA ALA A 431 18.41 17.07 16.24
C ALA A 431 18.40 17.52 17.72
N GLU A 432 18.24 18.81 17.99
CA GLU A 432 18.12 19.31 19.37
C GLU A 432 16.83 18.84 20.06
N VAL A 433 15.72 18.77 19.33
CA VAL A 433 14.47 18.18 19.86
C VAL A 433 14.66 16.69 20.17
N MET A 434 15.29 15.94 19.28
CA MET A 434 15.47 14.50 19.47
C MET A 434 16.33 14.13 20.67
N LYS A 435 17.28 14.99 21.09
CA LYS A 435 18.05 14.81 22.33
C LYS A 435 17.18 14.79 23.60
N THR A 436 16.01 15.41 23.54
CA THR A 436 15.09 15.48 24.70
C THR A 436 14.18 14.27 24.82
N ILE A 437 14.20 13.38 23.82
CA ILE A 437 13.33 12.20 23.77
C ILE A 437 13.95 11.05 24.56
N ASP A 438 13.18 10.53 25.51
CA ASP A 438 13.54 9.28 26.19
C ASP A 438 13.13 8.07 25.34
N PHE A 439 14.10 7.45 24.70
CA PHE A 439 13.89 6.27 23.87
C PHE A 439 13.63 4.98 24.65
N THR A 440 13.79 4.98 25.98
CA THR A 440 13.49 3.83 26.84
C THR A 440 12.00 3.72 27.15
N THR A 441 11.26 4.83 27.07
CA THR A 441 9.83 4.87 27.29
C THR A 441 9.07 4.62 26.00
N THR A 442 8.14 3.66 26.03
CA THR A 442 7.14 3.47 24.98
C THR A 442 5.88 4.25 25.34
N ASN A 443 5.30 4.95 24.39
CA ASN A 443 4.03 5.62 24.63
C ASN A 443 2.90 4.60 24.74
N LYS A 444 2.59 4.16 25.98
CA LYS A 444 1.50 3.20 26.25
C LYS A 444 0.15 3.68 25.70
N ALA A 445 -0.11 4.97 25.69
CA ALA A 445 -1.38 5.53 25.19
C ALA A 445 -1.62 5.26 23.71
N VAL A 446 -0.56 5.14 22.88
CA VAL A 446 -0.68 4.76 21.46
C VAL A 446 -0.98 3.27 21.30
N ARG A 447 -0.61 2.43 22.28
CA ARG A 447 -0.83 0.98 22.26
C ARG A 447 -2.14 0.54 22.90
N GLU A 448 -2.69 1.34 23.78
CA GLU A 448 -3.91 1.03 24.55
C GLU A 448 -5.14 1.79 24.03
N ALA A 449 -4.93 2.82 23.22
CA ALA A 449 -5.99 3.55 22.50
C ALA A 449 -6.42 2.84 21.23
#